data_10b72991233a47ff88595ecec420e91e
#
_entry.id   10b72991233a47ff88595ecec420e91e
#
_cell.length_a   1.000
_cell.length_b   1.000
_cell.length_c   1.000
_cell.angle_alpha   90.00
_cell.angle_beta   90.00
_cell.angle_gamma   90.00
#
_symmetry.space_group_name_H-M   'P 1'
#
loop_
_entity.id
_entity.type
_entity.pdbx_description
1 polymer ?
#
loop_
_entity_poly.entity_id
_entity_poly.type
_entity_poly.pdbx_seq_one_letter_code
_entity_poly.pdbx_strand_id
1 'polypeptide(L)'
;MLGARAMSAVAVLTGDYHLSKRYTQLLLKDFFNLPASVGTISNAEEIVSEALKAPVEEAKEHIKKQPCVNADETGHKQQGKKMWMWLAATVFVAVFIIRGSRASSVAKELLGEFFNGTLTTDRYSGYTWVDIAYRQFCWAHLIRDFIKISERSGEAGRIGDQQ
;
A
#
# COMPACT_ATOMS: atom_id res chain seq x y z
N MET A 1 22.71 12.91 19.46
CA MET A 1 22.06 11.85 18.65
C MET A 1 20.79 11.44 19.37
N LEU A 2 19.67 11.23 18.66
CA LEU A 2 18.44 10.72 19.28
C LEU A 2 18.61 9.26 19.68
N GLY A 3 18.09 8.87 20.83
CA GLY A 3 18.03 7.46 21.22
C GLY A 3 16.96 6.68 20.42
N ALA A 4 17.00 5.35 20.44
CA ALA A 4 16.13 4.47 19.65
C ALA A 4 14.64 4.80 19.78
N ARG A 5 14.14 5.02 21.00
CA ARG A 5 12.72 5.39 21.23
C ARG A 5 12.35 6.72 20.57
N ALA A 6 13.25 7.73 20.63
CA ALA A 6 12.98 9.02 20.02
C ALA A 6 13.02 8.92 18.49
N MET A 7 13.90 8.10 17.91
CA MET A 7 13.94 7.83 16.48
C MET A 7 12.66 7.10 16.01
N SER A 8 12.20 6.10 16.76
CA SER A 8 10.92 5.43 16.48
C SER A 8 9.73 6.39 16.57
N ALA A 9 9.70 7.27 17.58
CA ALA A 9 8.66 8.29 17.70
C ALA A 9 8.68 9.25 16.49
N VAL A 10 9.85 9.69 16.04
CA VAL A 10 9.99 10.51 14.82
C VAL A 10 9.37 9.80 13.63
N ALA A 11 9.72 8.52 13.40
CA ALA A 11 9.20 7.75 12.27
C ALA A 11 7.68 7.60 12.31
N VAL A 12 7.09 7.34 13.48
CA VAL A 12 5.63 7.27 13.66
C VAL A 12 4.99 8.63 13.40
N LEU A 13 5.53 9.71 13.96
CA LEU A 13 4.99 11.06 13.79
C LEU A 13 5.01 11.52 12.34
N THR A 14 6.08 11.24 11.61
CA THR A 14 6.22 11.67 10.22
C THR A 14 5.57 10.69 9.23
N GLY A 15 5.64 9.38 9.48
CA GLY A 15 5.12 8.34 8.60
C GLY A 15 3.64 8.06 8.79
N ASP A 16 3.22 7.75 10.02
CA ASP A 16 1.84 7.36 10.31
C ASP A 16 0.92 8.56 10.56
N TYR A 17 1.36 9.51 11.38
CA TYR A 17 0.59 10.73 11.67
C TYR A 17 0.77 11.85 10.63
N HIS A 18 1.59 11.65 9.62
CA HIS A 18 1.83 12.61 8.54
C HIS A 18 2.25 14.02 8.97
N LEU A 19 2.88 14.14 10.14
CA LEU A 19 3.41 15.41 10.59
C LEU A 19 4.60 15.85 9.72
N SER A 20 4.64 17.12 9.37
CA SER A 20 5.83 17.65 8.70
C SER A 20 7.05 17.59 9.63
N LYS A 21 8.24 17.48 9.06
CA LYS A 21 9.49 17.47 9.85
C LYS A 21 9.62 18.67 10.78
N ARG A 22 9.12 19.85 10.37
CA ARG A 22 9.12 21.05 11.19
C ARG A 22 8.14 20.95 12.36
N TYR A 23 6.95 20.41 12.15
CA TYR A 23 6.01 20.19 13.25
C TYR A 23 6.49 19.09 14.19
N THR A 24 7.11 18.04 13.69
CA THR A 24 7.78 17.03 14.52
C THR A 24 8.87 17.63 15.38
N GLN A 25 9.69 18.51 14.83
CA GLN A 25 10.71 19.27 15.57
C GLN A 25 10.10 20.10 16.72
N LEU A 26 9.03 20.85 16.43
CA LEU A 26 8.35 21.68 17.44
C LEU A 26 7.74 20.80 18.54
N LEU A 27 7.04 19.72 18.17
CA LEU A 27 6.45 18.79 19.11
C LEU A 27 7.50 18.19 20.05
N LEU A 28 8.62 17.71 19.52
CA LEU A 28 9.71 17.16 20.34
C LEU A 28 10.29 18.19 21.30
N LYS A 29 10.43 19.44 20.87
CA LYS A 29 10.92 20.52 21.71
C LYS A 29 9.91 20.90 22.82
N ASP A 30 8.64 21.12 22.43
CA ASP A 30 7.64 21.74 23.31
C ASP A 30 7.09 20.74 24.35
N PHE A 31 6.91 19.49 23.97
CA PHE A 31 6.34 18.46 24.86
C PHE A 31 7.39 17.61 25.58
N PHE A 32 8.54 17.40 24.96
CA PHE A 32 9.57 16.50 25.51
C PHE A 32 10.86 17.20 25.87
N ASN A 33 10.93 18.53 25.69
CA ASN A 33 12.16 19.34 25.89
C ASN A 33 13.37 18.71 25.14
N LEU A 34 13.11 18.16 23.97
CA LEU A 34 14.10 17.46 23.14
C LEU A 34 14.41 18.32 21.89
N PRO A 35 15.43 19.16 21.92
CA PRO A 35 15.79 19.98 20.77
C PRO A 35 16.40 19.09 19.68
N ALA A 36 15.78 19.10 18.51
CA ALA A 36 16.27 18.41 17.32
C ALA A 36 16.22 19.36 16.12
N SER A 37 17.20 19.30 15.25
CA SER A 37 17.11 20.00 13.96
C SER A 37 16.28 19.23 12.94
N VAL A 38 15.81 19.89 11.88
CA VAL A 38 15.14 19.22 10.76
C VAL A 38 16.05 18.15 10.13
N GLY A 39 17.36 18.42 10.07
CA GLY A 39 18.34 17.43 9.61
C GLY A 39 18.42 16.21 10.55
N THR A 40 18.31 16.41 11.87
CA THR A 40 18.26 15.32 12.84
C THR A 40 17.02 14.45 12.64
N ILE A 41 15.86 15.07 12.34
CA ILE A 41 14.61 14.35 12.02
C ILE A 41 14.80 13.52 10.74
N SER A 42 15.36 14.11 9.67
CA SER A 42 15.60 13.38 8.41
C SER A 42 16.56 12.21 8.60
N ASN A 43 17.62 12.38 9.36
CA ASN A 43 18.57 11.30 9.66
C ASN A 43 17.92 10.19 10.50
N ALA A 44 17.04 10.53 11.44
CA ALA A 44 16.29 9.52 12.21
C ALA A 44 15.35 8.70 11.32
N GLU A 45 14.65 9.33 10.35
CA GLU A 45 13.82 8.63 9.37
C GLU A 45 14.64 7.66 8.52
N GLU A 46 15.83 8.08 8.06
CA GLU A 46 16.72 7.24 7.26
C GLU A 46 17.21 6.01 8.04
N ILE A 47 17.64 6.19 9.29
CA ILE A 47 18.07 5.11 10.17
C ILE A 47 16.93 4.11 10.41
N VAL A 48 15.70 4.59 10.69
CA VAL A 48 14.54 3.72 10.91
C VAL A 48 14.14 3.02 9.62
N SER A 49 14.16 3.72 8.49
CA SER A 49 13.89 3.12 7.16
C SER A 49 14.86 1.97 6.84
N GLU A 50 16.14 2.16 7.14
CA GLU A 50 17.13 1.10 6.96
C GLU A 50 16.87 -0.11 7.88
N ALA A 51 16.56 0.15 9.16
CA ALA A 51 16.25 -0.90 10.13
C ALA A 51 14.98 -1.69 9.78
N LEU A 52 14.02 -1.08 9.06
CA LEU A 52 12.79 -1.72 8.63
C LEU A 52 12.92 -2.58 7.37
N LYS A 53 14.05 -2.55 6.66
CA LYS A 53 14.20 -3.32 5.41
C LYS A 53 14.00 -4.82 5.62
N ALA A 54 14.66 -5.41 6.62
CA ALA A 54 14.52 -6.85 6.90
C ALA A 54 13.08 -7.23 7.31
N PRO A 55 12.42 -6.59 8.27
CA PRO A 55 11.01 -6.84 8.57
C PRO A 55 10.07 -6.69 7.36
N VAL A 56 10.29 -5.71 6.49
CA VAL A 56 9.49 -5.52 5.27
C VAL A 56 9.70 -6.68 4.30
N GLU A 57 10.91 -7.16 4.14
CA GLU A 57 11.20 -8.31 3.27
C GLU A 57 10.60 -9.61 3.83
N GLU A 58 10.66 -9.83 5.14
CA GLU A 58 9.98 -10.93 5.81
C GLU A 58 8.46 -10.86 5.60
N ALA A 59 7.87 -9.67 5.68
CA ALA A 59 6.45 -9.46 5.42
C ALA A 59 6.07 -9.81 3.97
N LYS A 60 6.91 -9.46 2.97
CA LYS A 60 6.70 -9.85 1.57
C LYS A 60 6.75 -11.37 1.40
N GLU A 61 7.73 -12.03 1.98
CA GLU A 61 7.84 -13.49 1.91
C GLU A 61 6.68 -14.19 2.65
N HIS A 62 6.15 -13.58 3.70
CA HIS A 62 4.96 -14.06 4.38
C HIS A 62 3.73 -13.99 3.47
N ILE A 63 3.49 -12.87 2.78
CA ILE A 63 2.39 -12.67 1.83
C ILE A 63 2.37 -13.78 0.76
N LYS A 64 3.53 -14.10 0.17
CA LYS A 64 3.65 -15.10 -0.90
C LYS A 64 3.21 -16.51 -0.49
N LYS A 65 3.19 -16.80 0.79
CA LYS A 65 2.85 -18.13 1.36
C LYS A 65 1.43 -18.21 1.90
N GLN A 66 0.66 -17.13 1.81
CA GLN A 66 -0.66 -17.08 2.41
C GLN A 66 -1.75 -17.73 1.53
N PRO A 67 -2.71 -18.43 2.14
CA PRO A 67 -3.79 -19.07 1.39
C PRO A 67 -4.78 -18.06 0.78
N CYS A 68 -4.87 -16.85 1.36
CA CYS A 68 -5.76 -15.79 0.88
C CYS A 68 -5.04 -14.44 0.95
N VAL A 69 -5.01 -13.73 -0.18
CA VAL A 69 -4.41 -12.40 -0.29
C VAL A 69 -5.36 -11.47 -1.03
N ASN A 70 -5.52 -10.26 -0.53
CA ASN A 70 -6.16 -9.18 -1.26
C ASN A 70 -5.07 -8.31 -1.91
N ALA A 71 -5.19 -8.01 -3.19
CA ALA A 71 -4.26 -7.14 -3.88
C ALA A 71 -4.99 -6.06 -4.67
N ASP A 72 -4.36 -4.89 -4.71
CA ASP A 72 -4.86 -3.72 -5.45
C ASP A 72 -3.68 -2.84 -5.86
N GLU A 73 -3.88 -1.97 -6.84
CA GLU A 73 -2.89 -0.97 -7.23
C GLU A 73 -3.53 0.37 -7.53
N THR A 74 -2.85 1.43 -7.15
CA THR A 74 -3.32 2.80 -7.35
C THR A 74 -2.25 3.69 -7.96
N GLY A 75 -2.69 4.68 -8.73
CA GLY A 75 -1.78 5.69 -9.27
C GLY A 75 -1.15 6.51 -8.14
N HIS A 76 0.16 6.66 -8.20
CA HIS A 76 0.96 7.42 -7.25
C HIS A 76 1.86 8.42 -7.99
N LYS A 77 2.16 9.55 -7.35
CA LYS A 77 3.15 10.50 -7.88
C LYS A 77 4.33 10.57 -6.92
N GLN A 78 5.53 10.31 -7.42
CA GLN A 78 6.77 10.43 -6.66
C GLN A 78 7.73 11.36 -7.42
N GLN A 79 8.14 12.45 -6.79
CA GLN A 79 9.02 13.46 -7.39
C GLN A 79 8.52 13.94 -8.78
N GLY A 80 7.21 14.16 -8.92
CA GLY A 80 6.57 14.60 -10.15
C GLY A 80 6.39 13.49 -11.22
N LYS A 81 6.95 12.31 -11.05
CA LYS A 81 6.81 11.17 -11.97
C LYS A 81 5.60 10.33 -11.60
N LYS A 82 4.89 9.83 -12.62
CA LYS A 82 3.81 8.86 -12.45
C LYS A 82 4.39 7.51 -12.04
N MET A 83 3.96 7.02 -10.91
CA MET A 83 4.32 5.71 -10.34
C MET A 83 3.03 4.94 -10.03
N TRP A 84 3.17 3.71 -9.57
CA TRP A 84 2.08 2.87 -9.11
C TRP A 84 2.42 2.32 -7.73
N MET A 85 1.53 2.53 -6.80
CA MET A 85 1.59 1.89 -5.49
C MET A 85 0.77 0.61 -5.55
N TRP A 86 1.42 -0.49 -5.27
CA TRP A 86 0.83 -1.82 -5.20
C TRP A 86 0.69 -2.23 -3.76
N LEU A 87 -0.42 -2.84 -3.44
CA LEU A 87 -0.75 -3.36 -2.12
C LEU A 87 -1.00 -4.86 -2.22
N ALA A 88 -0.45 -5.62 -1.28
CA ALA A 88 -0.94 -6.96 -0.97
C ALA A 88 -1.21 -7.06 0.53
N ALA A 89 -2.38 -7.55 0.90
CA ALA A 89 -2.84 -7.57 2.27
C ALA A 89 -3.47 -8.92 2.64
N THR A 90 -3.20 -9.32 3.86
CA THR A 90 -3.87 -10.43 4.55
C THR A 90 -4.58 -9.88 5.79
N VAL A 91 -5.11 -10.76 6.65
CA VAL A 91 -5.71 -10.36 7.93
C VAL A 91 -4.67 -9.76 8.89
N PHE A 92 -3.39 -10.12 8.75
CA PHE A 92 -2.35 -9.76 9.72
C PHE A 92 -1.31 -8.80 9.17
N VAL A 93 -1.08 -8.79 7.86
CA VAL A 93 0.03 -8.06 7.23
C VAL A 93 -0.45 -7.36 5.97
N ALA A 94 -0.04 -6.11 5.80
CA ALA A 94 -0.17 -5.36 4.56
C ALA A 94 1.22 -4.91 4.08
N VAL A 95 1.51 -5.16 2.82
CA VAL A 95 2.77 -4.79 2.17
C VAL A 95 2.50 -3.86 1.01
N PHE A 96 3.27 -2.78 0.95
CA PHE A 96 3.20 -1.79 -0.12
C PHE A 96 4.52 -1.76 -0.87
N ILE A 97 4.44 -1.71 -2.21
CA ILE A 97 5.60 -1.41 -3.05
C ILE A 97 5.25 -0.32 -4.07
N ILE A 98 6.21 0.53 -4.39
CA ILE A 98 6.05 1.57 -5.41
C ILE A 98 6.92 1.20 -6.60
N ARG A 99 6.30 1.16 -7.80
CA ARG A 99 6.97 0.83 -9.05
C ARG A 99 6.54 1.77 -10.17
N GLY A 100 7.40 1.94 -11.17
CA GLY A 100 7.10 2.77 -12.34
C GLY A 100 6.13 2.12 -13.33
N SER A 101 5.77 0.86 -13.12
CA SER A 101 4.95 0.07 -14.03
C SER A 101 3.70 -0.46 -13.34
N ARG A 102 2.61 -0.60 -14.13
CA ARG A 102 1.37 -1.30 -13.77
C ARG A 102 1.33 -2.72 -14.37
N ALA A 103 2.43 -3.24 -14.90
CA ALA A 103 2.48 -4.53 -15.56
C ALA A 103 2.32 -5.71 -14.57
N SER A 104 1.86 -6.85 -15.09
CA SER A 104 1.73 -8.12 -14.33
C SER A 104 3.03 -8.60 -13.68
N SER A 105 4.19 -8.21 -14.23
CA SER A 105 5.50 -8.50 -13.62
C SER A 105 5.65 -7.93 -12.20
N VAL A 106 5.02 -6.78 -11.93
CA VAL A 106 5.04 -6.18 -10.58
C VAL A 106 4.10 -6.93 -9.63
N ALA A 107 2.93 -7.38 -10.12
CA ALA A 107 2.05 -8.26 -9.35
C ALA A 107 2.77 -9.57 -8.96
N LYS A 108 3.51 -10.16 -9.90
CA LYS A 108 4.33 -11.36 -9.67
C LYS A 108 5.49 -11.11 -8.69
N GLU A 109 6.14 -9.95 -8.75
CA GLU A 109 7.16 -9.56 -7.77
C GLU A 109 6.58 -9.56 -6.35
N LEU A 110 5.38 -9.02 -6.17
CA LEU A 110 4.73 -8.87 -4.88
C LEU A 110 4.15 -10.18 -4.35
N LEU A 111 3.49 -10.96 -5.21
CA LEU A 111 2.74 -12.17 -4.84
C LEU A 111 3.54 -13.46 -5.02
N GLY A 112 4.66 -13.40 -5.74
CA GLY A 112 5.39 -14.58 -6.18
C GLY A 112 4.88 -15.11 -7.52
N GLU A 113 5.79 -15.64 -8.33
CA GLU A 113 5.51 -16.07 -9.70
C GLU A 113 4.58 -17.28 -9.78
N PHE A 114 4.58 -18.13 -8.74
CA PHE A 114 3.76 -19.34 -8.61
C PHE A 114 2.76 -19.24 -7.45
N PHE A 115 2.15 -18.05 -7.27
CA PHE A 115 1.13 -17.88 -6.25
C PHE A 115 -0.02 -18.85 -6.45
N ASN A 116 -0.32 -19.65 -5.43
CA ASN A 116 -1.31 -20.73 -5.47
C ASN A 116 -2.44 -20.55 -4.42
N GLY A 117 -2.50 -19.42 -3.77
CA GLY A 117 -3.59 -19.06 -2.86
C GLY A 117 -4.75 -18.39 -3.58
N THR A 118 -5.84 -18.14 -2.86
CA THR A 118 -6.96 -17.35 -3.35
C THR A 118 -6.58 -15.87 -3.40
N LEU A 119 -6.65 -15.26 -4.57
CA LEU A 119 -6.34 -13.87 -4.82
C LEU A 119 -7.60 -13.05 -5.05
N THR A 120 -7.89 -12.11 -4.14
CA THR A 120 -8.99 -11.15 -4.29
C THR A 120 -8.46 -9.85 -4.89
N THR A 121 -8.96 -9.47 -6.08
CA THR A 121 -8.57 -8.23 -6.77
C THR A 121 -9.79 -7.56 -7.42
N ASP A 122 -9.58 -6.41 -8.03
CA ASP A 122 -10.46 -5.92 -9.09
C ASP A 122 -10.36 -6.81 -10.35
N ARG A 123 -10.98 -6.38 -11.46
CA ARG A 123 -10.93 -7.09 -12.75
C ARG A 123 -9.74 -6.70 -13.64
N TYR A 124 -8.73 -6.04 -13.07
CA TYR A 124 -7.58 -5.61 -13.85
C TYR A 124 -6.82 -6.80 -14.45
N SER A 125 -6.44 -6.64 -15.73
CA SER A 125 -5.77 -7.69 -16.50
C SER A 125 -4.37 -8.07 -15.99
N GLY A 126 -3.74 -7.22 -15.17
CA GLY A 126 -2.45 -7.50 -14.55
C GLY A 126 -2.42 -8.74 -13.65
N TYR A 127 -3.60 -9.26 -13.26
CA TYR A 127 -3.74 -10.45 -12.43
C TYR A 127 -4.22 -11.71 -13.21
N THR A 128 -4.37 -11.64 -14.53
CA THR A 128 -4.91 -12.77 -15.34
C THR A 128 -3.97 -13.98 -15.42
N TRP A 129 -2.75 -13.87 -14.97
CA TRP A 129 -1.81 -14.98 -14.84
C TRP A 129 -2.13 -15.94 -13.69
N VAL A 130 -2.93 -15.51 -12.71
CA VAL A 130 -3.49 -16.39 -11.68
C VAL A 130 -4.69 -17.15 -12.26
N ASP A 131 -4.74 -18.46 -12.07
CA ASP A 131 -5.85 -19.30 -12.53
C ASP A 131 -7.18 -18.78 -11.98
N ILE A 132 -8.20 -18.74 -12.83
CA ILE A 132 -9.53 -18.24 -12.50
C ILE A 132 -10.17 -18.98 -11.30
N ALA A 133 -9.82 -20.24 -11.08
CA ALA A 133 -10.27 -21.04 -9.94
C ALA A 133 -9.78 -20.47 -8.59
N TYR A 134 -8.69 -19.71 -8.60
CA TYR A 134 -8.09 -19.09 -7.41
C TYR A 134 -8.29 -17.58 -7.37
N ARG A 135 -9.11 -17.02 -8.28
CA ARG A 135 -9.40 -15.58 -8.30
C ARG A 135 -10.75 -15.28 -7.70
N GLN A 136 -10.79 -14.32 -6.79
CA GLN A 136 -12.01 -13.69 -6.31
C GLN A 136 -12.06 -12.23 -6.80
N PHE A 137 -13.25 -11.76 -7.14
CA PHE A 137 -13.45 -10.36 -7.48
C PHE A 137 -13.93 -9.57 -6.26
N CYS A 138 -13.30 -8.43 -6.04
CA CYS A 138 -13.64 -7.53 -4.96
C CYS A 138 -15.05 -6.96 -5.15
N TRP A 139 -15.97 -7.27 -4.23
CA TRP A 139 -17.36 -6.77 -4.27
C TRP A 139 -17.45 -5.25 -4.29
N ALA A 140 -16.59 -4.56 -3.56
CA ALA A 140 -16.59 -3.10 -3.56
C ALA A 140 -16.29 -2.50 -4.95
N HIS A 141 -15.46 -3.17 -5.75
CA HIS A 141 -15.22 -2.78 -7.15
C HIS A 141 -16.40 -3.12 -8.05
N LEU A 142 -17.00 -4.30 -7.88
CA LEU A 142 -18.19 -4.70 -8.64
C LEU A 142 -19.38 -3.75 -8.37
N ILE A 143 -19.66 -3.43 -7.12
CA ILE A 143 -20.72 -2.47 -6.75
C ILE A 143 -20.47 -1.10 -7.40
N ARG A 144 -19.25 -0.59 -7.35
CA ARG A 144 -18.91 0.69 -8.02
C ARG A 144 -19.10 0.61 -9.54
N ASP A 145 -18.83 -0.53 -10.15
CA ASP A 145 -19.05 -0.70 -11.58
C ASP A 145 -20.53 -0.78 -11.92
N PHE A 146 -21.36 -1.45 -11.10
CA PHE A 146 -22.83 -1.47 -11.27
C PHE A 146 -23.42 -0.07 -11.09
N ILE A 147 -22.98 0.69 -10.07
CA ILE A 147 -23.39 2.10 -9.89
C ILE A 147 -23.04 2.92 -11.15
N LYS A 148 -21.82 2.80 -11.68
CA LYS A 148 -21.45 3.49 -12.92
C LYS A 148 -22.27 3.05 -14.13
N ILE A 149 -22.79 1.82 -14.15
CA ILE A 149 -23.68 1.33 -15.21
C ILE A 149 -25.08 1.93 -15.02
N SER A 150 -25.61 1.98 -13.79
CA SER A 150 -26.92 2.57 -13.49
C SER A 150 -27.00 4.08 -13.80
N GLU A 151 -25.87 4.80 -13.66
CA GLU A 151 -25.77 6.21 -14.02
C GLU A 151 -25.81 6.48 -15.55
N ARG A 152 -25.75 5.45 -16.38
CA ARG A 152 -25.84 5.61 -17.85
C ARG A 152 -27.28 5.80 -18.29
N SER A 153 -27.48 6.56 -19.37
CA SER A 153 -28.78 6.70 -20.00
C SER A 153 -29.18 5.44 -20.78
N GLY A 154 -30.49 5.19 -20.91
CA GLY A 154 -31.05 4.13 -21.73
C GLY A 154 -31.08 2.75 -21.06
N GLU A 155 -31.01 1.70 -21.85
CA GLU A 155 -31.18 0.32 -21.38
C GLU A 155 -30.06 -0.16 -20.45
N ALA A 156 -28.85 0.36 -20.65
CA ALA A 156 -27.71 0.05 -19.78
C ALA A 156 -27.93 0.52 -18.33
N GLY A 157 -28.51 1.74 -18.15
CA GLY A 157 -28.88 2.25 -16.82
C GLY A 157 -29.91 1.37 -16.15
N ARG A 158 -30.98 1.00 -16.87
CA ARG A 158 -32.04 0.12 -16.35
C ARG A 158 -31.51 -1.25 -15.88
N ILE A 159 -30.52 -1.83 -16.60
CA ILE A 159 -29.88 -3.07 -16.19
C ILE A 159 -29.05 -2.87 -14.92
N GLY A 160 -28.33 -1.76 -14.81
CA GLY A 160 -27.54 -1.44 -13.62
C GLY A 160 -28.37 -1.29 -12.34
N ASP A 161 -29.59 -0.76 -12.45
CA ASP A 161 -30.51 -0.58 -11.31
C ASP A 161 -31.12 -1.91 -10.80
N GLN A 162 -31.01 -2.99 -11.55
CA GLN A 162 -31.55 -4.33 -11.20
C GLN A 162 -30.53 -5.24 -10.51
N GLN A 163 -29.27 -4.81 -10.36
CA GLN A 163 -28.18 -5.58 -9.75
C GLN A 163 -27.90 -5.11 -8.32
#